data_a9adb4d78cee7f39cd3a4a13e96133c9
#
_entry.id   a9adb4d78cee7f39cd3a4a13e96133c9
#
_cell.length_a   1.000
_cell.length_b   1.000
_cell.length_c   1.000
_cell.angle_alpha   90.00
_cell.angle_beta   90.00
_cell.angle_gamma   90.00
#
_symmetry.space_group_name_H-M   'P 1'
#
loop_
_entity.id
_entity.type
_entity.pdbx_description
1 polymer ?
#
loop_
_entity_poly.entity_id
_entity_poly.type
_entity_poly.pdbx_seq_one_letter_code
_entity_poly.pdbx_strand_id
1 'polypeptide(L)'
;MTKIALVVDDTPFIREDIRDILEDQGYEVYEANDGLEAVEMYKKINPAIVTMDINMPRMHGLKATQVITDFDKEAKIMICSTMVMFPNYMKMGKEAGAKAFLSKPFDEQEF
;
A
#
# COMPACT_ATOMS: atom_id res chain seq x y z
N MET A 1 9.92 18.18 8.62
CA MET A 1 8.63 17.99 7.93
C MET A 1 8.11 16.59 8.17
N THR A 2 6.83 16.46 8.45
CA THR A 2 6.20 15.17 8.68
C THR A 2 5.99 14.46 7.34
N LYS A 3 6.44 13.21 7.25
CA LYS A 3 6.20 12.40 6.06
C LYS A 3 4.81 11.81 6.12
N ILE A 4 4.15 11.73 4.98
CA ILE A 4 2.80 11.20 4.86
C ILE A 4 2.84 9.78 4.33
N ALA A 5 2.06 8.90 4.96
CA ALA A 5 1.86 7.53 4.52
C ALA A 5 0.39 7.30 4.18
N LEU A 6 0.14 6.49 3.15
CA LEU A 6 -1.21 6.06 2.79
C LEU A 6 -1.29 4.56 3.00
N VAL A 7 -2.24 4.13 3.82
CA VAL A 7 -2.46 2.72 4.14
C VAL A 7 -3.74 2.25 3.44
N VAL A 8 -3.60 1.27 2.54
CA VAL A 8 -4.71 0.77 1.73
C VAL A 8 -4.98 -0.69 2.03
N ASP A 9 -6.12 -0.96 2.62
CA ASP A 9 -6.58 -2.31 2.96
C ASP A 9 -8.07 -2.24 3.21
N ASP A 10 -8.82 -3.24 2.75
CA ASP A 10 -10.28 -3.25 2.96
C ASP A 10 -10.68 -3.73 4.36
N THR A 11 -9.74 -4.19 5.16
CA THR A 11 -9.98 -4.65 6.52
C THR A 11 -9.59 -3.57 7.53
N PRO A 12 -10.56 -2.95 8.25
CA PRO A 12 -10.24 -1.87 9.19
C PRO A 12 -9.23 -2.25 10.25
N PHE A 13 -9.28 -3.48 10.73
CA PHE A 13 -8.37 -3.99 11.75
C PHE A 13 -6.92 -3.97 11.25
N ILE A 14 -6.71 -4.43 10.01
CA ILE A 14 -5.37 -4.45 9.41
C ILE A 14 -4.87 -3.03 9.16
N ARG A 15 -5.74 -2.13 8.68
CA ARG A 15 -5.35 -0.74 8.48
C ARG A 15 -4.87 -0.11 9.80
N GLU A 16 -5.60 -0.38 10.88
CA GLU A 16 -5.24 0.15 12.19
C GLU A 16 -3.87 -0.33 12.65
N ASP A 17 -3.59 -1.63 12.48
CA ASP A 17 -2.29 -2.21 12.84
C ASP A 17 -1.15 -1.54 12.07
N ILE A 18 -1.29 -1.40 10.76
CA ILE A 18 -0.26 -0.79 9.93
C ILE A 18 -0.11 0.68 10.28
N ARG A 19 -1.24 1.36 10.51
CA ARG A 19 -1.23 2.77 10.92
C ARG A 19 -0.44 2.97 12.19
N ASP A 20 -0.67 2.13 13.21
CA ASP A 20 0.02 2.25 14.49
C ASP A 20 1.53 2.12 14.30
N ILE A 21 1.96 1.15 13.48
CA ILE A 21 3.38 0.94 13.18
C ILE A 21 3.98 2.18 12.52
N LEU A 22 3.30 2.72 11.52
CA LEU A 22 3.82 3.86 10.77
C LEU A 22 3.79 5.15 11.60
N GLU A 23 2.78 5.34 12.42
CA GLU A 23 2.73 6.50 13.32
C GLU A 23 3.88 6.45 14.33
N ASP A 24 4.21 5.26 14.83
CA ASP A 24 5.36 5.07 15.71
C ASP A 24 6.67 5.45 15.02
N GLN A 25 6.72 5.34 13.70
CA GLN A 25 7.91 5.70 12.91
C GLN A 25 7.90 7.18 12.49
N GLY A 26 6.89 7.94 12.90
CA GLY A 26 6.84 9.37 12.64
C GLY A 26 6.03 9.79 11.42
N TYR A 27 5.30 8.87 10.79
CA TYR A 27 4.45 9.22 9.65
C TYR A 27 3.12 9.81 10.09
N GLU A 28 2.61 10.73 9.29
CA GLU A 28 1.21 11.13 9.34
C GLU A 28 0.46 10.18 8.41
N VAL A 29 -0.52 9.43 8.95
CA VAL A 29 -1.13 8.32 8.22
C VAL A 29 -2.55 8.66 7.77
N TYR A 30 -2.82 8.40 6.49
CA TYR A 30 -4.15 8.44 5.90
C TYR A 30 -4.53 7.03 5.47
N GLU A 31 -5.82 6.74 5.40
CA GLU A 31 -6.31 5.40 5.10
C GLU A 31 -7.24 5.40 3.89
N ALA A 32 -7.18 4.33 3.11
CA ALA A 32 -8.10 4.06 2.03
C ALA A 32 -8.58 2.62 2.16
N ASN A 33 -9.85 2.35 1.83
CA ASN A 33 -10.42 1.02 2.02
C ASN A 33 -10.55 0.20 0.73
N ASP A 34 -10.12 0.75 -0.39
CA ASP A 34 -10.07 0.02 -1.67
C ASP A 34 -9.15 0.74 -2.65
N GLY A 35 -8.92 0.09 -3.81
CA GLY A 35 -7.98 0.59 -4.78
C GLY A 35 -8.40 1.89 -5.45
N LEU A 36 -9.70 2.09 -5.66
CA LEU A 36 -10.19 3.32 -6.27
C LEU A 36 -9.95 4.50 -5.35
N GLU A 37 -10.31 4.35 -4.08
CA GLU A 37 -10.06 5.39 -3.08
C GLU A 37 -8.57 5.67 -2.95
N ALA A 38 -7.73 4.62 -3.02
CA ALA A 38 -6.28 4.77 -2.96
C ALA A 38 -5.75 5.67 -4.07
N VAL A 39 -6.22 5.48 -5.30
CA VAL A 39 -5.80 6.30 -6.43
C VAL A 39 -6.20 7.76 -6.20
N GLU A 40 -7.43 8.00 -5.78
CA GLU A 40 -7.91 9.34 -5.52
C GLU A 40 -7.13 10.02 -4.39
N MET A 41 -6.89 9.30 -3.30
CA MET A 41 -6.13 9.82 -2.17
C MET A 41 -4.69 10.12 -2.54
N TYR A 42 -4.06 9.23 -3.33
CA TYR A 42 -2.68 9.44 -3.75
C TYR A 42 -2.51 10.78 -4.46
N LYS A 43 -3.43 11.09 -5.36
CA LYS A 43 -3.38 12.35 -6.10
C LYS A 43 -3.57 13.57 -5.22
N LYS A 44 -4.34 13.43 -4.14
CA LYS A 44 -4.62 14.55 -3.21
C LYS A 44 -3.49 14.80 -2.23
N ILE A 45 -2.92 13.74 -1.67
CA ILE A 45 -2.00 13.90 -0.54
C ILE A 45 -0.54 13.67 -0.90
N ASN A 46 -0.26 13.09 -2.06
CA ASN A 46 1.10 12.83 -2.53
C ASN A 46 1.97 12.18 -1.44
N PRO A 47 1.62 10.98 -0.98
CA PRO A 47 2.30 10.38 0.18
C PRO A 47 3.73 9.98 -0.14
N ALA A 48 4.57 9.93 0.90
CA ALA A 48 5.93 9.45 0.78
C ALA A 48 6.00 7.94 0.62
N ILE A 49 5.01 7.22 1.16
CA ILE A 49 4.96 5.75 1.08
C ILE A 49 3.49 5.30 1.05
N VAL A 50 3.24 4.20 0.35
CA VAL A 50 1.93 3.57 0.29
C VAL A 50 2.08 2.10 0.66
N THR A 51 1.23 1.61 1.56
CA THR A 51 1.08 0.16 1.76
C THR A 51 -0.21 -0.26 1.07
N MET A 52 -0.15 -1.32 0.26
CA MET A 52 -1.24 -1.71 -0.62
C MET A 52 -1.57 -3.20 -0.47
N ASP A 53 -2.79 -3.49 -0.06
CA ASP A 53 -3.31 -4.86 -0.11
C ASP A 53 -3.67 -5.23 -1.55
N ILE A 54 -3.73 -6.52 -1.86
CA ILE A 54 -4.05 -6.99 -3.21
C ILE A 54 -5.55 -7.16 -3.41
N ASN A 55 -6.19 -7.98 -2.58
CA ASN A 55 -7.60 -8.33 -2.76
C ASN A 55 -8.51 -7.32 -2.10
N MET A 56 -9.08 -6.44 -2.89
CA MET A 56 -9.98 -5.38 -2.41
C MET A 56 -11.13 -5.18 -3.38
N PRO A 57 -12.30 -4.73 -2.89
CA PRO A 57 -13.41 -4.41 -3.78
C PRO A 57 -13.12 -3.16 -4.61
N ARG A 58 -13.93 -2.93 -5.60
CA ARG A 58 -13.91 -1.81 -6.55
C ARG A 58 -12.69 -1.77 -7.43
N MET A 59 -11.48 -1.75 -6.86
CA MET A 59 -10.27 -1.81 -7.65
C MET A 59 -9.23 -2.66 -6.92
N HIS A 60 -8.75 -3.68 -7.59
CA HIS A 60 -7.73 -4.61 -7.10
C HIS A 60 -6.42 -3.87 -6.84
N GLY A 61 -5.68 -4.28 -5.80
CA GLY A 61 -4.45 -3.58 -5.40
C GLY A 61 -3.37 -3.54 -6.47
N LEU A 62 -3.24 -4.60 -7.29
CA LEU A 62 -2.27 -4.59 -8.38
C LEU A 62 -2.65 -3.56 -9.45
N LYS A 63 -3.95 -3.43 -9.74
CA LYS A 63 -4.43 -2.41 -10.68
C LYS A 63 -4.22 -1.01 -10.12
N ALA A 64 -4.52 -0.80 -8.84
CA ALA A 64 -4.29 0.48 -8.20
C ALA A 64 -2.81 0.86 -8.23
N THR A 65 -1.93 -0.10 -7.96
CA THR A 65 -0.48 0.12 -8.02
C THR A 65 -0.06 0.57 -9.42
N GLN A 66 -0.58 -0.08 -10.46
CA GLN A 66 -0.27 0.29 -11.82
C GLN A 66 -0.76 1.70 -12.16
N VAL A 67 -1.99 2.02 -11.77
CA VAL A 67 -2.56 3.34 -12.04
C VAL A 67 -1.77 4.43 -11.33
N ILE A 68 -1.41 4.21 -10.07
CA ILE A 68 -0.61 5.17 -9.31
C ILE A 68 0.77 5.33 -9.93
N THR A 69 1.41 4.23 -10.31
CA THR A 69 2.74 4.27 -10.92
C THR A 69 2.71 4.97 -12.28
N ASP A 70 1.65 4.79 -13.05
CA ASP A 70 1.49 5.50 -14.32
C ASP A 70 1.34 7.00 -14.10
N PHE A 71 0.69 7.39 -13.01
CA PHE A 71 0.55 8.79 -12.63
C PHE A 71 1.87 9.35 -12.07
N ASP A 72 2.59 8.56 -11.29
CA ASP A 72 3.83 8.96 -10.62
C ASP A 72 4.83 7.81 -10.63
N LYS A 73 5.80 7.86 -11.53
CA LYS A 73 6.80 6.79 -11.69
C LYS A 73 7.66 6.58 -10.45
N GLU A 74 7.73 7.58 -9.59
CA GLU A 74 8.55 7.51 -8.37
C GLU A 74 7.75 7.07 -7.15
N ALA A 75 6.48 6.71 -7.33
CA ALA A 75 5.64 6.25 -6.22
C ALA A 75 6.30 5.08 -5.49
N LYS A 76 6.31 5.16 -4.17
CA LYS A 76 6.88 4.11 -3.33
C LYS A 76 5.75 3.30 -2.74
N ILE A 77 5.44 2.19 -3.39
CA ILE A 77 4.34 1.31 -3.01
C ILE A 77 4.91 -0.01 -2.51
N MET A 78 4.52 -0.37 -1.28
CA MET A 78 4.84 -1.67 -0.69
C MET A 78 3.56 -2.49 -0.68
N ILE A 79 3.59 -3.64 -1.36
CA ILE A 79 2.45 -4.56 -1.35
C ILE A 79 2.49 -5.38 -0.08
N CYS A 80 1.40 -5.32 0.70
CA CYS A 80 1.25 -6.05 1.97
C CYS A 80 0.10 -7.03 1.81
N SER A 81 0.40 -8.32 1.63
CA SER A 81 -0.63 -9.32 1.37
C SER A 81 -0.13 -10.73 1.68
N THR A 82 -1.06 -11.63 1.98
CA THR A 82 -0.73 -13.06 2.08
C THR A 82 -0.33 -13.61 0.72
N MET A 83 -0.77 -12.98 -0.37
CA MET A 83 -0.52 -13.46 -1.73
C MET A 83 0.92 -13.24 -2.20
N VAL A 84 1.72 -12.43 -1.50
CA VAL A 84 3.12 -12.22 -1.89
C VAL A 84 3.97 -13.46 -1.74
N MET A 85 3.48 -14.48 -1.03
CA MET A 85 4.14 -15.78 -0.95
C MET A 85 4.18 -16.51 -2.28
N PHE A 86 3.30 -16.15 -3.22
CA PHE A 86 3.22 -16.80 -4.52
C PHE A 86 4.04 -16.01 -5.55
N PRO A 87 5.00 -16.67 -6.24
CA PRO A 87 5.88 -15.96 -7.16
C PRO A 87 5.16 -15.17 -8.25
N ASN A 88 4.01 -15.67 -8.73
CA ASN A 88 3.24 -14.97 -9.76
C ASN A 88 2.75 -13.60 -9.28
N TYR A 89 2.32 -13.51 -8.03
CA TYR A 89 1.83 -12.25 -7.48
C TYR A 89 2.98 -11.25 -7.26
N MET A 90 4.15 -11.74 -6.84
CA MET A 90 5.32 -10.88 -6.74
C MET A 90 5.71 -10.32 -8.09
N LYS A 91 5.69 -11.18 -9.12
CA LYS A 91 6.02 -10.76 -10.47
C LYS A 91 5.05 -9.69 -10.96
N MET A 92 3.75 -9.93 -10.80
CA MET A 92 2.72 -8.98 -11.21
C MET A 92 2.84 -7.66 -10.45
N GLY A 93 3.18 -7.72 -9.15
CA GLY A 93 3.39 -6.52 -8.36
C GLY A 93 4.56 -5.69 -8.85
N LYS A 94 5.67 -6.32 -9.16
CA LYS A 94 6.83 -5.63 -9.73
C LYS A 94 6.51 -5.00 -11.07
N GLU A 95 5.80 -5.72 -11.93
CA GLU A 95 5.40 -5.20 -13.24
C GLU A 95 4.45 -4.02 -13.10
N ALA A 96 3.60 -4.02 -12.07
CA ALA A 96 2.69 -2.92 -11.79
C ALA A 96 3.41 -1.70 -11.21
N GLY A 97 4.63 -1.85 -10.73
CA GLY A 97 5.43 -0.75 -10.21
C GLY A 97 5.73 -0.77 -8.73
N ALA A 98 5.36 -1.84 -8.02
CA ALA A 98 5.65 -1.94 -6.59
C ALA A 98 7.16 -2.02 -6.35
N LYS A 99 7.62 -1.35 -5.30
CA LYS A 99 9.04 -1.27 -4.94
C LYS A 99 9.41 -2.24 -3.81
N ALA A 100 8.42 -2.72 -3.05
CA ALA A 100 8.67 -3.61 -1.93
C ALA A 100 7.47 -4.53 -1.69
N PHE A 101 7.70 -5.61 -0.96
CA PHE A 101 6.68 -6.61 -0.66
C PHE A 101 6.81 -7.05 0.79
N LEU A 102 5.67 -7.22 1.44
CA LEU A 102 5.60 -7.68 2.82
C LEU A 102 4.50 -8.72 2.93
N SER A 103 4.85 -9.92 3.39
CA SER A 103 3.90 -11.01 3.54
C SER A 103 3.13 -10.88 4.85
N LYS A 104 1.81 -11.08 4.81
CA LYS A 104 1.00 -11.19 6.02
C LYS A 104 1.03 -12.63 6.51
N PRO A 105 1.04 -12.88 7.82
CA PRO A 105 1.16 -11.89 8.88
C PRO A 105 2.58 -11.32 8.98
N PHE A 106 2.70 -10.13 9.50
CA PHE A 106 3.99 -9.46 9.66
C PHE A 106 4.05 -8.83 11.05
N ASP A 107 5.27 -8.45 11.47
CA ASP A 107 5.44 -7.71 12.71
C ASP A 107 6.07 -6.34 12.42
N GLU A 108 6.19 -5.54 13.48
CA GLU A 108 6.68 -4.17 13.38
C GLU A 108 8.09 -4.10 12.79
N GLN A 109 8.91 -5.10 13.08
CA GLN A 109 10.32 -5.10 12.65
C GLN A 109 10.47 -5.32 11.16
N GLU A 110 9.47 -5.90 10.49
CA GLU A 110 9.53 -6.17 9.06
C GLU A 110 9.29 -4.91 8.22
N PHE A 111 8.73 -3.86 8.86
CA PHE A 111 8.59 -2.58 8.21
C PHE A 111 9.90 -1.82 8.28
#